data_53ca57d18be522615a77d13b1b5cf536
#
_entry.id   53ca57d18be522615a77d13b1b5cf536
#
_cell.length_a   1.000
_cell.length_b   1.000
_cell.length_c   1.000
_cell.angle_alpha   90.00
_cell.angle_beta   90.00
_cell.angle_gamma   90.00
#
_symmetry.space_group_name_H-M   'P 1'
#
loop_
_entity.id
_entity.type
_entity.pdbx_description
1 polymer ?
#
loop_
_entity_poly.entity_id
_entity_poly.type
_entity_poly.pdbx_seq_one_letter_code
_entity_poly.pdbx_strand_id
1 'polypeptide(L)'
;MSKPVVAIVGRPNVGKSTLFNALAGDNISIVKDTPGVTRDRIYADVTWLDRTFTLIDTGGIEPDSSDIILSRMREQAQIAIDTADVIIFITDVRQGLVDSDAKVADMLRRSGKPVRLVVNKVDSHQKYMMDVYEFYNLGIGEPIPISAANRQGLGDMLDEVIKEFPDKSEEEDQDDIPKIAIVGKPNVGKSSLINKLLGEERVIVSNIAGTTRDAIDTKVTWNKKDYIFIDTAGLRRKGKVKEEIERYSVIRTVTAVERADVVVVVIDVSEGVTEQDAKIAGIAHDRGKGIIVAVNKWDAIEKNDKTIYKHTEKIRQILSFMPYAQIIFISAKTGQRLPKLFENIDTVIENQTLRIQTGVLNEILSEAVALQQPPSDRGRRLKIFYMTQVAVKPPTFVIFVNDKELMHFSYVRYLENKIRDAFGFSGTSLKFIIRERGEKE
;
A
#
# COMPACT_ATOMS: atom_id res chain seq x y z
N MET A 1 6.55 7.78 7.30
CA MET A 1 5.56 7.13 8.19
C MET A 1 4.62 6.27 7.39
N SER A 2 4.44 5.01 7.75
CA SER A 2 3.44 4.14 7.15
C SER A 2 2.05 4.58 7.60
N LYS A 3 1.06 4.56 6.70
CA LYS A 3 -0.33 4.87 7.09
C LYS A 3 -0.89 3.71 7.89
N PRO A 4 -1.61 3.94 9.01
CA PRO A 4 -2.35 2.89 9.68
C PRO A 4 -3.33 2.19 8.74
N VAL A 5 -3.54 0.91 8.94
CA VAL A 5 -4.47 0.08 8.16
C VAL A 5 -5.69 -0.25 9.00
N VAL A 6 -6.88 0.08 8.52
CA VAL A 6 -8.16 -0.21 9.16
C VAL A 6 -8.95 -1.21 8.32
N ALA A 7 -9.32 -2.35 8.87
CA ALA A 7 -10.10 -3.36 8.16
C ALA A 7 -11.55 -3.42 8.65
N ILE A 8 -12.50 -3.53 7.71
CA ILE A 8 -13.92 -3.73 8.02
C ILE A 8 -14.23 -5.22 7.98
N VAL A 9 -14.74 -5.78 9.07
CA VAL A 9 -15.12 -7.19 9.22
C VAL A 9 -16.58 -7.28 9.66
N GLY A 10 -17.32 -8.26 9.16
CA GLY A 10 -18.71 -8.49 9.54
C GLY A 10 -19.41 -9.43 8.58
N ARG A 11 -20.63 -9.86 8.93
CA ARG A 11 -21.46 -10.75 8.12
C ARG A 11 -21.76 -10.16 6.72
N PRO A 12 -22.17 -10.99 5.76
CA PRO A 12 -22.80 -10.49 4.54
C PRO A 12 -24.01 -9.61 4.87
N ASN A 13 -24.24 -8.57 4.06
CA ASN A 13 -25.41 -7.68 4.13
C ASN A 13 -25.57 -6.82 5.40
N VAL A 14 -24.57 -6.76 6.29
CA VAL A 14 -24.57 -5.82 7.44
C VAL A 14 -24.24 -4.38 7.02
N GLY A 15 -23.78 -4.18 5.77
CA GLY A 15 -23.50 -2.86 5.22
C GLY A 15 -22.01 -2.50 5.17
N LYS A 16 -21.08 -3.48 5.12
CA LYS A 16 -19.63 -3.25 4.98
C LYS A 16 -19.28 -2.33 3.81
N SER A 17 -19.72 -2.72 2.61
CA SER A 17 -19.43 -1.94 1.39
C SER A 17 -20.16 -0.59 1.38
N THR A 18 -21.31 -0.49 2.05
CA THR A 18 -22.00 0.80 2.24
C THR A 18 -21.17 1.72 3.14
N LEU A 19 -20.65 1.18 4.26
CA LEU A 19 -19.76 1.91 5.15
C LEU A 19 -18.47 2.31 4.43
N PHE A 20 -17.84 1.37 3.74
CA PHE A 20 -16.64 1.62 2.94
C PHE A 20 -16.86 2.77 1.96
N ASN A 21 -17.94 2.71 1.15
CA ASN A 21 -18.25 3.77 0.19
C ASN A 21 -18.59 5.11 0.87
N ALA A 22 -19.25 5.08 2.03
CA ALA A 22 -19.59 6.30 2.78
C ALA A 22 -18.33 7.00 3.33
N LEU A 23 -17.32 6.23 3.74
CA LEU A 23 -16.04 6.74 4.27
C LEU A 23 -15.06 7.11 3.16
N ALA A 24 -15.00 6.32 2.09
CA ALA A 24 -14.18 6.61 0.93
C ALA A 24 -14.63 7.90 0.20
N GLY A 25 -15.95 8.23 0.24
CA GLY A 25 -16.55 9.47 -0.25
C GLY A 25 -16.15 9.83 -1.69
N ASP A 26 -16.27 11.11 -2.03
CA ASP A 26 -15.74 11.68 -3.28
C ASP A 26 -14.20 11.84 -3.24
N ASN A 27 -13.59 11.57 -2.08
CA ASN A 27 -12.14 11.48 -1.85
C ASN A 27 -11.57 10.08 -2.14
N ILE A 28 -12.26 9.24 -2.91
CA ILE A 28 -11.55 8.18 -3.64
C ILE A 28 -10.47 8.94 -4.39
N SER A 29 -9.24 8.85 -3.91
CA SER A 29 -8.08 9.41 -4.62
C SER A 29 -8.32 9.05 -6.05
N ILE A 30 -8.50 10.07 -6.91
CA ILE A 30 -8.55 9.88 -8.34
C ILE A 30 -7.18 9.29 -8.63
N VAL A 31 -7.08 7.98 -8.56
CA VAL A 31 -6.01 7.24 -9.18
C VAL A 31 -6.20 7.63 -10.64
N LYS A 32 -5.40 8.59 -11.09
CA LYS A 32 -5.34 9.01 -12.49
C LYS A 32 -5.39 7.73 -13.27
N ASP A 33 -6.24 7.66 -14.31
CA ASP A 33 -6.39 6.50 -15.18
C ASP A 33 -5.02 5.98 -15.60
N THR A 34 -4.43 5.14 -14.76
CA THR A 34 -3.17 4.48 -15.06
C THR A 34 -3.56 3.25 -15.87
N PRO A 35 -3.19 3.17 -17.16
CA PRO A 35 -3.58 2.03 -17.99
C PRO A 35 -3.14 0.73 -17.32
N GLY A 36 -4.08 -0.18 -17.06
CA GLY A 36 -3.84 -1.49 -16.43
C GLY A 36 -4.20 -1.60 -14.95
N VAL A 37 -4.60 -0.52 -14.27
CA VAL A 37 -5.10 -0.58 -12.88
C VAL A 37 -6.62 -0.55 -12.91
N THR A 38 -7.27 -1.71 -12.76
CA THR A 38 -8.73 -1.78 -12.56
C THR A 38 -9.07 -1.26 -11.18
N ARG A 39 -10.18 -0.51 -11.05
CA ARG A 39 -10.78 -0.04 -9.80
C ARG A 39 -11.28 -1.25 -8.96
N ASP A 40 -10.37 -1.98 -8.33
CA ASP A 40 -10.77 -2.91 -7.29
C ASP A 40 -11.11 -2.07 -6.04
N ARG A 41 -12.41 -2.00 -5.69
CA ARG A 41 -12.94 -1.29 -4.52
C ARG A 41 -12.62 -1.98 -3.19
N ILE A 42 -11.43 -2.51 -3.04
CA ILE A 42 -11.05 -3.30 -1.85
C ILE A 42 -10.37 -2.42 -0.80
N TYR A 43 -9.77 -1.30 -1.20
CA TYR A 43 -9.08 -0.37 -0.30
C TYR A 43 -9.26 1.10 -0.75
N ALA A 44 -9.22 2.01 0.22
CA ALA A 44 -9.28 3.45 -0.01
C ALA A 44 -8.50 4.20 1.07
N ASP A 45 -7.96 5.37 0.72
CA ASP A 45 -7.43 6.28 1.72
C ASP A 45 -8.55 7.12 2.30
N VAL A 46 -8.61 7.17 3.61
CA VAL A 46 -9.56 7.98 4.37
C VAL A 46 -8.78 8.97 5.21
N THR A 47 -9.17 10.25 5.14
CA THR A 47 -8.61 11.29 6.00
C THR A 47 -9.70 11.76 6.96
N TRP A 48 -9.41 11.70 8.25
CA TRP A 48 -10.26 12.23 9.30
C TRP A 48 -9.44 13.12 10.21
N LEU A 49 -9.87 14.35 10.38
CA LEU A 49 -9.10 15.40 11.04
C LEU A 49 -7.71 15.52 10.38
N ASP A 50 -6.64 15.33 11.15
CA ASP A 50 -5.23 15.36 10.68
C ASP A 50 -4.60 13.97 10.47
N ARG A 51 -5.41 12.91 10.52
CA ARG A 51 -4.96 11.52 10.40
C ARG A 51 -5.45 10.90 9.11
N THR A 52 -4.52 10.36 8.32
CA THR A 52 -4.83 9.60 7.09
C THR A 52 -4.49 8.13 7.32
N PHE A 53 -5.41 7.24 6.95
CA PHE A 53 -5.26 5.79 7.07
C PHE A 53 -5.78 5.07 5.82
N THR A 54 -5.35 3.83 5.62
CA THR A 54 -5.85 2.97 4.54
C THR A 54 -6.99 2.11 5.07
N LEU A 55 -8.20 2.29 4.52
CA LEU A 55 -9.37 1.47 4.81
C LEU A 55 -9.43 0.28 3.86
N ILE A 56 -9.71 -0.92 4.39
CA ILE A 56 -9.85 -2.16 3.62
C ILE A 56 -11.23 -2.77 3.84
N ASP A 57 -11.96 -3.03 2.73
CA ASP A 57 -13.19 -3.81 2.77
C ASP A 57 -12.88 -5.31 2.59
N THR A 58 -12.98 -6.08 3.67
CA THR A 58 -12.81 -7.54 3.60
C THR A 58 -14.02 -8.24 3.00
N GLY A 59 -15.15 -7.54 2.84
CA GLY A 59 -16.44 -8.08 2.38
C GLY A 59 -16.64 -8.13 0.87
N GLY A 60 -15.80 -7.43 0.08
CA GLY A 60 -15.85 -7.50 -1.40
C GLY A 60 -15.56 -8.91 -1.99
N ILE A 61 -15.51 -9.91 -1.13
CA ILE A 61 -15.17 -11.32 -1.40
C ILE A 61 -16.44 -12.19 -1.30
N GLU A 62 -17.53 -11.79 -1.96
CA GLU A 62 -18.77 -12.59 -1.95
C GLU A 62 -18.80 -13.65 -3.07
N PRO A 63 -18.94 -14.94 -2.75
CA PRO A 63 -19.38 -15.98 -3.66
C PRO A 63 -20.77 -16.54 -3.33
N ASP A 64 -21.38 -17.19 -4.31
CA ASP A 64 -22.81 -17.48 -4.47
C ASP A 64 -23.43 -18.62 -3.65
N SER A 65 -22.86 -19.09 -2.53
CA SER A 65 -23.47 -20.23 -1.79
C SER A 65 -23.59 -20.01 -0.29
N SER A 66 -24.75 -20.33 0.28
CA SER A 66 -25.20 -20.04 1.65
C SER A 66 -24.59 -20.92 2.76
N ASP A 67 -24.03 -22.09 2.48
CA ASP A 67 -23.55 -23.05 3.51
C ASP A 67 -22.17 -22.76 4.11
N ILE A 68 -21.50 -21.66 3.68
CA ILE A 68 -20.11 -21.37 4.01
C ILE A 68 -19.94 -20.02 4.76
N ILE A 69 -21.02 -19.36 5.18
CA ILE A 69 -21.00 -18.00 5.75
C ILE A 69 -20.04 -17.89 6.96
N LEU A 70 -20.10 -18.83 7.91
CA LEU A 70 -19.27 -18.79 9.10
C LEU A 70 -17.78 -19.02 8.81
N SER A 71 -17.47 -19.93 7.88
CA SER A 71 -16.08 -20.18 7.45
C SER A 71 -15.46 -18.91 6.86
N ARG A 72 -16.20 -18.20 6.04
CA ARG A 72 -15.78 -16.96 5.36
C ARG A 72 -15.64 -15.78 6.31
N MET A 73 -16.57 -15.64 7.26
CA MET A 73 -16.41 -14.62 8.29
C MET A 73 -15.16 -14.84 9.14
N ARG A 74 -14.84 -16.09 9.47
CA ARG A 74 -13.59 -16.44 10.16
C ARG A 74 -12.37 -16.10 9.32
N GLU A 75 -12.42 -16.36 8.03
CA GLU A 75 -11.34 -16.04 7.10
C GLU A 75 -11.15 -14.52 6.97
N GLN A 76 -12.23 -13.76 6.80
CA GLN A 76 -12.19 -12.28 6.81
C GLN A 76 -11.64 -11.73 8.12
N ALA A 77 -12.06 -12.29 9.26
CA ALA A 77 -11.54 -11.90 10.56
C ALA A 77 -10.05 -12.23 10.69
N GLN A 78 -9.61 -13.39 10.20
CA GLN A 78 -8.20 -13.76 10.20
C GLN A 78 -7.36 -12.83 9.32
N ILE A 79 -7.86 -12.45 8.13
CA ILE A 79 -7.22 -11.47 7.26
C ILE A 79 -7.04 -10.14 8.00
N ALA A 80 -8.12 -9.64 8.62
CA ALA A 80 -8.08 -8.39 9.36
C ALA A 80 -7.10 -8.44 10.54
N ILE A 81 -7.09 -9.56 11.29
CA ILE A 81 -6.16 -9.78 12.40
C ILE A 81 -4.71 -9.75 11.90
N ASP A 82 -4.44 -10.39 10.76
CA ASP A 82 -3.08 -10.51 10.21
C ASP A 82 -2.58 -9.19 9.58
N THR A 83 -3.50 -8.31 9.14
CA THR A 83 -3.12 -7.19 8.28
C THR A 83 -3.44 -5.80 8.84
N ALA A 84 -4.47 -5.66 9.68
CA ALA A 84 -4.91 -4.36 10.15
C ALA A 84 -4.26 -3.93 11.48
N ASP A 85 -4.11 -2.62 11.66
CA ASP A 85 -3.75 -2.01 12.93
C ASP A 85 -4.99 -1.85 13.81
N VAL A 86 -6.14 -1.52 13.21
CA VAL A 86 -7.44 -1.40 13.88
C VAL A 86 -8.51 -2.15 13.08
N ILE A 87 -9.42 -2.84 13.75
CA ILE A 87 -10.51 -3.59 13.13
C ILE A 87 -11.84 -2.93 13.48
N ILE A 88 -12.64 -2.61 12.46
CA ILE A 88 -14.04 -2.23 12.58
C ILE A 88 -14.87 -3.51 12.43
N PHE A 89 -15.46 -3.98 13.52
CA PHE A 89 -16.39 -5.11 13.50
C PHE A 89 -17.82 -4.58 13.39
N ILE A 90 -18.42 -4.71 12.20
CA ILE A 90 -19.76 -4.17 11.89
C ILE A 90 -20.84 -5.23 11.99
N THR A 91 -21.93 -4.91 12.68
CA THR A 91 -23.13 -5.72 12.88
C THR A 91 -24.38 -4.98 12.39
N ASP A 92 -25.55 -5.63 12.42
CA ASP A 92 -26.82 -5.08 11.92
C ASP A 92 -27.87 -5.08 13.04
N VAL A 93 -28.30 -3.89 13.51
CA VAL A 93 -29.30 -3.75 14.57
C VAL A 93 -30.62 -4.40 14.24
N ARG A 94 -31.03 -4.42 12.96
CA ARG A 94 -32.33 -4.97 12.53
C ARG A 94 -32.39 -6.49 12.61
N GLN A 95 -31.26 -7.16 12.51
CA GLN A 95 -31.16 -8.62 12.59
C GLN A 95 -30.87 -9.08 14.04
N GLY A 96 -30.48 -8.14 14.92
CA GLY A 96 -30.07 -8.45 16.26
C GLY A 96 -28.78 -9.26 16.35
N LEU A 97 -28.45 -9.73 17.53
CA LEU A 97 -27.28 -10.53 17.82
C LEU A 97 -27.49 -11.97 17.33
N VAL A 98 -26.54 -12.50 16.55
CA VAL A 98 -26.57 -13.88 16.04
C VAL A 98 -25.30 -14.65 16.40
N ASP A 99 -25.38 -15.99 16.47
CA ASP A 99 -24.27 -16.88 16.86
C ASP A 99 -23.00 -16.66 16.02
N SER A 100 -23.13 -16.32 14.75
CA SER A 100 -21.98 -16.06 13.90
C SER A 100 -21.22 -14.80 14.31
N ASP A 101 -21.91 -13.77 14.78
CA ASP A 101 -21.29 -12.55 15.30
C ASP A 101 -20.53 -12.85 16.59
N ALA A 102 -21.11 -13.65 17.50
CA ALA A 102 -20.47 -14.05 18.74
C ALA A 102 -19.18 -14.86 18.50
N LYS A 103 -19.18 -15.78 17.51
CA LYS A 103 -17.99 -16.58 17.17
C LYS A 103 -16.86 -15.73 16.59
N VAL A 104 -17.18 -14.76 15.74
CA VAL A 104 -16.18 -13.83 15.18
C VAL A 104 -15.68 -12.89 16.26
N ALA A 105 -16.58 -12.37 17.10
CA ALA A 105 -16.24 -11.54 18.26
C ALA A 105 -15.22 -12.23 19.18
N ASP A 106 -15.42 -13.52 19.48
CA ASP A 106 -14.48 -14.31 20.30
C ASP A 106 -13.10 -14.42 19.64
N MET A 107 -13.06 -14.63 18.33
CA MET A 107 -11.81 -14.68 17.57
C MET A 107 -11.08 -13.33 17.57
N LEU A 108 -11.80 -12.22 17.34
CA LEU A 108 -11.24 -10.87 17.35
C LEU A 108 -10.72 -10.51 18.75
N ARG A 109 -11.47 -10.81 19.80
CA ARG A 109 -11.07 -10.57 21.17
C ARG A 109 -9.78 -11.29 21.57
N ARG A 110 -9.61 -12.56 21.13
CA ARG A 110 -8.39 -13.35 21.39
C ARG A 110 -7.17 -12.87 20.59
N SER A 111 -7.37 -12.10 19.55
CA SER A 111 -6.27 -11.61 18.71
C SER A 111 -5.41 -10.54 19.39
N GLY A 112 -5.95 -9.85 20.41
CA GLY A 112 -5.30 -8.71 21.06
C GLY A 112 -5.22 -7.45 20.19
N LYS A 113 -5.80 -7.46 18.99
CA LYS A 113 -5.87 -6.27 18.12
C LYS A 113 -6.93 -5.29 18.63
N PRO A 114 -6.72 -3.96 18.47
CA PRO A 114 -7.77 -2.98 18.71
C PRO A 114 -8.98 -3.25 17.81
N VAL A 115 -10.16 -3.42 18.43
CA VAL A 115 -11.42 -3.67 17.72
C VAL A 115 -12.44 -2.64 18.15
N ARG A 116 -13.11 -2.01 17.18
CA ARG A 116 -14.27 -1.13 17.42
C ARG A 116 -15.53 -1.82 16.94
N LEU A 117 -16.48 -2.04 17.88
CA LEU A 117 -17.77 -2.62 17.58
C LEU A 117 -18.70 -1.56 17.03
N VAL A 118 -19.19 -1.76 15.82
CA VAL A 118 -20.07 -0.83 15.12
C VAL A 118 -21.40 -1.51 14.83
N VAL A 119 -22.48 -0.91 15.29
CA VAL A 119 -23.85 -1.37 15.06
C VAL A 119 -24.48 -0.51 13.98
N ASN A 120 -24.68 -1.07 12.80
CA ASN A 120 -25.18 -0.36 11.61
C ASN A 120 -26.69 -0.48 11.46
N LYS A 121 -27.23 0.34 10.56
CA LYS A 121 -28.67 0.47 10.22
C LYS A 121 -29.51 1.06 11.36
N VAL A 122 -28.89 1.83 12.25
CA VAL A 122 -29.56 2.61 13.28
C VAL A 122 -30.06 3.92 12.66
N ASP A 123 -31.10 3.80 11.80
CA ASP A 123 -31.65 4.95 11.08
C ASP A 123 -32.51 5.85 11.97
N SER A 124 -32.89 5.39 13.14
CA SER A 124 -33.63 6.15 14.15
C SER A 124 -33.09 5.81 15.55
N HIS A 125 -32.45 6.75 16.17
CA HIS A 125 -31.89 6.62 17.54
C HIS A 125 -32.98 6.21 18.56
N GLN A 126 -34.16 6.85 18.49
CA GLN A 126 -35.24 6.57 19.42
C GLN A 126 -35.77 5.13 19.31
N LYS A 127 -35.74 4.55 18.10
CA LYS A 127 -36.29 3.22 17.86
C LYS A 127 -35.33 2.09 18.24
N TYR A 128 -34.02 2.26 17.98
CA TYR A 128 -33.07 1.16 17.99
C TYR A 128 -32.07 1.20 19.15
N MET A 129 -32.06 2.25 19.98
CA MET A 129 -31.06 2.33 21.07
C MET A 129 -31.12 1.17 22.06
N MET A 130 -32.31 0.67 22.37
CA MET A 130 -32.45 -0.48 23.27
C MET A 130 -31.84 -1.74 22.63
N ASP A 131 -32.04 -1.93 21.33
CA ASP A 131 -31.51 -3.07 20.59
C ASP A 131 -29.98 -2.97 20.44
N VAL A 132 -29.41 -1.75 20.37
CA VAL A 132 -27.94 -1.55 20.34
C VAL A 132 -27.28 -2.08 21.61
N TYR A 133 -27.92 -1.97 22.76
CA TYR A 133 -27.37 -2.46 24.05
C TYR A 133 -27.18 -3.99 24.08
N GLU A 134 -27.92 -4.77 23.28
CA GLU A 134 -27.73 -6.22 23.21
C GLU A 134 -26.31 -6.58 22.72
N PHE A 135 -25.69 -5.73 21.91
CA PHE A 135 -24.37 -5.98 21.33
C PHE A 135 -23.21 -5.85 22.35
N TYR A 136 -23.45 -5.33 23.56
CA TYR A 136 -22.49 -5.44 24.67
C TYR A 136 -22.16 -6.90 25.02
N ASN A 137 -23.08 -7.84 24.75
CA ASN A 137 -22.86 -9.27 24.98
C ASN A 137 -21.74 -9.84 24.13
N LEU A 138 -21.28 -9.15 23.08
CA LEU A 138 -20.11 -9.56 22.30
C LEU A 138 -18.78 -9.36 23.03
N GLY A 139 -18.74 -8.53 24.09
CA GLY A 139 -17.55 -8.33 24.93
C GLY A 139 -16.36 -7.71 24.20
N ILE A 140 -16.62 -6.86 23.21
CA ILE A 140 -15.59 -6.15 22.39
C ILE A 140 -15.49 -4.67 22.77
N GLY A 141 -16.24 -4.21 23.76
CA GLY A 141 -16.31 -2.81 24.16
C GLY A 141 -17.67 -2.19 23.84
N GLU A 142 -17.73 -0.86 23.85
CA GLU A 142 -18.95 -0.10 23.63
C GLU A 142 -19.40 -0.19 22.16
N PRO A 143 -20.67 -0.57 21.90
CA PRO A 143 -21.20 -0.60 20.54
C PRO A 143 -21.48 0.83 20.06
N ILE A 144 -20.91 1.20 18.92
CA ILE A 144 -21.06 2.51 18.30
C ILE A 144 -22.21 2.44 17.28
N PRO A 145 -23.34 3.14 17.53
CA PRO A 145 -24.47 3.12 16.62
C PRO A 145 -24.20 4.02 15.40
N ILE A 146 -24.40 3.48 14.19
CA ILE A 146 -24.29 4.23 12.95
C ILE A 146 -25.44 3.93 11.98
N SER A 147 -25.65 4.81 11.03
CA SER A 147 -26.36 4.53 9.79
C SER A 147 -25.45 4.87 8.62
N ALA A 148 -24.78 3.85 8.05
CA ALA A 148 -23.86 4.05 6.94
C ALA A 148 -24.58 4.61 5.70
N ALA A 149 -25.82 4.19 5.44
CA ALA A 149 -26.63 4.68 4.34
C ALA A 149 -26.99 6.18 4.48
N ASN A 150 -27.28 6.63 5.70
CA ASN A 150 -27.64 8.02 6.00
C ASN A 150 -26.44 8.86 6.45
N ARG A 151 -25.23 8.29 6.49
CA ARG A 151 -23.98 8.92 6.99
C ARG A 151 -24.10 9.49 8.42
N GLN A 152 -24.91 8.84 9.27
CA GLN A 152 -25.09 9.24 10.67
C GLN A 152 -24.14 8.45 11.59
N GLY A 153 -23.58 9.13 12.62
CA GLY A 153 -22.67 8.53 13.61
C GLY A 153 -21.28 8.17 13.07
N LEU A 154 -20.96 8.52 11.80
CA LEU A 154 -19.67 8.19 11.21
C LEU A 154 -18.53 8.99 11.84
N GLY A 155 -18.76 10.24 12.24
CA GLY A 155 -17.75 11.08 12.90
C GLY A 155 -17.33 10.47 14.24
N ASP A 156 -18.30 10.17 15.10
CA ASP A 156 -18.05 9.58 16.42
C ASP A 156 -17.31 8.23 16.29
N MET A 157 -17.70 7.42 15.30
CA MET A 157 -17.01 6.16 15.00
C MET A 157 -15.55 6.39 14.58
N LEU A 158 -15.30 7.38 13.71
CA LEU A 158 -13.96 7.70 13.25
C LEU A 158 -13.07 8.26 14.36
N ASP A 159 -13.64 9.07 15.27
CA ASP A 159 -12.94 9.56 16.46
C ASP A 159 -12.45 8.39 17.32
N GLU A 160 -13.29 7.36 17.52
CA GLU A 160 -12.90 6.17 18.28
C GLU A 160 -11.87 5.30 17.55
N VAL A 161 -11.92 5.25 16.23
CA VAL A 161 -10.94 4.50 15.41
C VAL A 161 -9.56 5.16 15.47
N ILE A 162 -9.47 6.48 15.30
CA ILE A 162 -8.18 7.19 15.28
C ILE A 162 -7.49 7.24 16.64
N LYS A 163 -8.22 7.09 17.77
CA LYS A 163 -7.63 6.96 19.09
C LYS A 163 -6.73 5.73 19.26
N GLU A 164 -7.00 4.69 18.47
CA GLU A 164 -6.23 3.45 18.49
C GLU A 164 -4.97 3.51 17.62
N PHE A 165 -4.78 4.59 16.86
CA PHE A 165 -3.57 4.72 16.04
C PHE A 165 -2.36 5.00 16.93
N PRO A 166 -1.19 4.45 16.60
CA PRO A 166 0.03 4.69 17.34
C PRO A 166 0.35 6.19 17.39
N ASP A 167 0.90 6.65 18.51
CA ASP A 167 1.35 8.03 18.65
C ASP A 167 2.54 8.29 17.74
N LYS A 168 2.56 9.48 17.12
CA LYS A 168 3.63 9.92 16.21
C LYS A 168 5.03 9.89 16.85
N SER A 169 5.12 9.91 18.19
CA SER A 169 6.37 9.94 18.94
C SER A 169 7.01 8.57 19.19
N GLU A 170 6.25 7.48 19.12
CA GLU A 170 6.79 6.13 19.36
C GLU A 170 7.41 5.47 18.12
N GLU A 171 7.14 6.01 16.92
CA GLU A 171 7.66 5.48 15.64
C GLU A 171 9.07 6.01 15.30
N GLU A 172 9.55 7.10 15.92
CA GLU A 172 10.79 7.76 15.54
C GLU A 172 12.06 6.93 15.84
N ASP A 173 12.05 6.02 16.82
CA ASP A 173 13.24 5.23 17.20
C ASP A 173 13.46 3.94 16.38
N GLN A 174 12.47 3.51 15.56
CA GLN A 174 12.61 2.33 14.69
C GLN A 174 12.70 2.64 13.20
N ASP A 175 12.60 3.89 12.80
CA ASP A 175 12.49 4.32 11.40
C ASP A 175 13.81 4.27 10.59
N ASP A 176 14.95 3.99 11.23
CA ASP A 176 16.24 3.98 10.54
C ASP A 176 16.52 2.68 9.75
N ILE A 177 15.83 1.58 10.06
CA ILE A 177 16.06 0.30 9.36
C ILE A 177 15.11 0.18 8.17
N PRO A 178 15.63 0.10 6.93
CA PRO A 178 14.80 -0.01 5.74
C PRO A 178 13.88 -1.23 5.75
N LYS A 179 12.60 -1.00 5.44
CA LYS A 179 11.55 -2.02 5.37
C LYS A 179 11.32 -2.45 3.92
N ILE A 180 11.44 -3.75 3.67
CA ILE A 180 11.40 -4.33 2.32
C ILE A 180 10.21 -5.28 2.19
N ALA A 181 9.33 -5.04 1.23
CA ALA A 181 8.26 -5.98 0.88
C ALA A 181 8.62 -6.77 -0.38
N ILE A 182 8.42 -8.10 -0.35
CA ILE A 182 8.53 -8.96 -1.53
C ILE A 182 7.11 -9.33 -1.96
N VAL A 183 6.69 -8.80 -3.10
CA VAL A 183 5.32 -8.95 -3.63
C VAL A 183 5.33 -9.59 -5.02
N GLY A 184 4.19 -10.03 -5.50
CA GLY A 184 4.02 -10.66 -6.81
C GLY A 184 2.93 -11.73 -6.77
N LYS A 185 2.49 -12.21 -7.91
CA LYS A 185 1.45 -13.23 -8.01
C LYS A 185 1.87 -14.59 -7.37
N PRO A 186 0.94 -15.53 -7.15
CA PRO A 186 1.27 -16.87 -6.69
C PRO A 186 2.30 -17.56 -7.61
N ASN A 187 3.14 -18.43 -7.05
CA ASN A 187 4.09 -19.30 -7.76
C ASN A 187 5.24 -18.63 -8.54
N VAL A 188 5.42 -17.30 -8.47
CA VAL A 188 6.58 -16.61 -9.07
C VAL A 188 7.89 -16.85 -8.32
N GLY A 189 7.85 -17.50 -7.14
CA GLY A 189 9.03 -17.88 -6.37
C GLY A 189 9.36 -16.93 -5.21
N LYS A 190 8.41 -16.15 -4.69
CA LYS A 190 8.61 -15.25 -3.51
C LYS A 190 9.15 -16.00 -2.29
N SER A 191 8.49 -17.09 -1.90
CA SER A 191 8.91 -17.91 -0.75
C SER A 191 10.30 -18.54 -0.96
N SER A 192 10.59 -18.98 -2.19
CA SER A 192 11.91 -19.50 -2.56
C SER A 192 12.97 -18.40 -2.46
N LEU A 193 12.65 -17.19 -2.91
CA LEU A 193 13.54 -16.03 -2.82
C LEU A 193 13.87 -15.70 -1.36
N ILE A 194 12.83 -15.57 -0.50
CA ILE A 194 13.03 -15.30 0.93
C ILE A 194 13.85 -16.41 1.59
N ASN A 195 13.49 -17.69 1.38
CA ASN A 195 14.22 -18.81 1.97
C ASN A 195 15.69 -18.82 1.53
N LYS A 196 15.95 -18.50 0.25
CA LYS A 196 17.33 -18.43 -0.27
C LYS A 196 18.09 -17.25 0.35
N LEU A 197 17.47 -16.06 0.44
CA LEU A 197 18.07 -14.89 1.07
C LEU A 197 18.41 -15.16 2.54
N LEU A 198 17.51 -15.81 3.29
CA LEU A 198 17.71 -16.12 4.71
C LEU A 198 18.69 -17.28 4.94
N GLY A 199 18.95 -18.11 3.94
CA GLY A 199 19.89 -19.24 3.98
C GLY A 199 21.30 -18.94 3.45
N GLU A 200 21.57 -17.72 3.01
CA GLU A 200 22.91 -17.30 2.54
C GLU A 200 23.89 -17.16 3.72
N GLU A 201 25.12 -17.68 3.62
CA GLU A 201 26.15 -17.65 4.68
C GLU A 201 26.51 -16.23 5.16
N ARG A 202 26.22 -15.23 4.35
CA ARG A 202 26.51 -13.79 4.65
C ARG A 202 25.35 -13.08 5.30
N VAL A 203 24.25 -13.77 5.60
CA VAL A 203 23.03 -13.21 6.17
C VAL A 203 22.89 -13.64 7.62
N ILE A 204 22.82 -12.68 8.51
CA ILE A 204 22.46 -12.91 9.91
C ILE A 204 20.96 -12.66 10.05
N VAL A 205 20.22 -13.66 10.49
CA VAL A 205 18.77 -13.57 10.73
C VAL A 205 18.54 -13.44 12.22
N SER A 206 17.84 -12.39 12.64
CA SER A 206 17.35 -12.27 14.00
C SER A 206 15.83 -12.08 13.99
N ASN A 207 15.13 -12.84 14.82
CA ASN A 207 13.72 -12.58 15.09
C ASN A 207 13.64 -11.30 15.94
N ILE A 208 12.84 -10.35 15.54
CA ILE A 208 12.58 -9.15 16.35
C ILE A 208 11.72 -9.60 17.53
N ALA A 209 12.39 -9.83 18.69
CA ALA A 209 11.69 -10.10 19.94
C ALA A 209 11.33 -8.76 20.57
N GLY A 210 10.04 -8.45 20.71
CA GLY A 210 9.61 -7.33 21.55
C GLY A 210 8.49 -6.45 21.07
N THR A 211 8.04 -6.57 19.82
CA THR A 211 6.82 -5.88 19.38
C THR A 211 5.72 -6.89 19.17
N THR A 212 4.72 -6.90 20.02
CA THR A 212 3.52 -7.74 19.97
C THR A 212 2.70 -7.55 18.68
N ARG A 213 3.09 -6.62 17.80
CA ARG A 213 2.44 -6.29 16.53
C ARG A 213 3.03 -7.00 15.31
N ASP A 214 4.30 -7.47 15.35
CA ASP A 214 5.06 -7.85 14.14
C ASP A 214 5.74 -9.23 14.20
N ALA A 215 5.07 -10.26 14.73
CA ALA A 215 5.56 -11.65 14.71
C ALA A 215 5.78 -12.22 13.29
N ILE A 216 5.57 -11.41 12.25
CA ILE A 216 5.53 -11.79 10.84
C ILE A 216 6.76 -11.26 10.07
N ASP A 217 7.46 -10.27 10.62
CA ASP A 217 8.61 -9.61 9.98
C ASP A 217 9.94 -10.26 10.36
N THR A 218 10.92 -10.17 9.47
CA THR A 218 12.24 -10.77 9.71
C THR A 218 13.34 -9.73 9.52
N LYS A 219 14.15 -9.50 10.55
CA LYS A 219 15.35 -8.68 10.46
C LYS A 219 16.46 -9.48 9.79
N VAL A 220 17.08 -8.89 8.81
CA VAL A 220 18.16 -9.45 7.98
C VAL A 220 19.32 -8.49 7.97
N THR A 221 20.52 -8.94 8.36
CA THR A 221 21.73 -8.17 8.23
C THR A 221 22.56 -8.67 7.05
N TRP A 222 22.82 -7.80 6.08
CA TRP A 222 23.65 -8.04 4.90
C TRP A 222 24.79 -7.02 4.83
N ASN A 223 26.04 -7.47 4.72
CA ASN A 223 27.21 -6.59 4.65
C ASN A 223 27.24 -5.49 5.75
N LYS A 224 26.87 -5.84 6.97
CA LYS A 224 26.76 -4.93 8.14
C LYS A 224 25.65 -3.88 8.05
N LYS A 225 24.75 -3.98 7.09
CA LYS A 225 23.53 -3.17 6.99
C LYS A 225 22.32 -4.00 7.39
N ASP A 226 21.43 -3.42 8.14
CA ASP A 226 20.19 -4.07 8.60
C ASP A 226 19.00 -3.73 7.68
N TYR A 227 18.14 -4.72 7.46
CA TYR A 227 16.90 -4.59 6.70
C TYR A 227 15.79 -5.34 7.42
N ILE A 228 14.54 -4.90 7.30
CA ILE A 228 13.36 -5.60 7.78
C ILE A 228 12.56 -6.09 6.57
N PHE A 229 12.48 -7.41 6.41
CA PHE A 229 11.61 -8.02 5.41
C PHE A 229 10.21 -8.23 5.98
N ILE A 230 9.21 -7.59 5.36
CA ILE A 230 7.81 -7.55 5.82
C ILE A 230 7.06 -8.80 5.36
N ASP A 231 6.15 -9.30 6.20
CA ASP A 231 5.23 -10.43 5.95
C ASP A 231 5.93 -11.74 5.51
N THR A 232 7.10 -12.01 6.05
CA THR A 232 7.86 -13.23 5.71
C THR A 232 7.19 -14.51 6.19
N ALA A 233 6.50 -14.52 7.33
CA ALA A 233 5.81 -15.69 7.87
C ALA A 233 4.60 -16.11 7.02
N GLY A 234 3.88 -15.14 6.43
CA GLY A 234 2.82 -15.42 5.46
C GLY A 234 3.33 -16.09 4.21
N LEU A 235 4.56 -15.79 3.80
CA LEU A 235 5.22 -16.42 2.65
C LEU A 235 5.78 -17.83 2.98
N ARG A 236 6.15 -18.09 4.24
CA ARG A 236 6.67 -19.41 4.69
C ARG A 236 5.56 -20.46 4.90
N ARG A 237 4.35 -20.06 5.35
CA ARG A 237 3.26 -21.00 5.69
C ARG A 237 2.52 -21.60 4.49
N LYS A 238 2.72 -21.12 3.27
CA LYS A 238 1.95 -21.44 2.05
C LYS A 238 2.22 -22.80 1.40
N GLY A 239 2.68 -23.83 2.14
CA GLY A 239 2.86 -25.17 1.55
C GLY A 239 1.58 -26.00 1.34
N LYS A 240 0.39 -25.59 1.79
CA LYS A 240 -0.76 -26.52 1.89
C LYS A 240 -2.17 -26.02 1.50
N VAL A 241 -2.40 -24.81 1.01
CA VAL A 241 -3.77 -24.34 0.68
C VAL A 241 -3.86 -23.85 -0.76
N LYS A 242 -4.73 -24.51 -1.55
CA LYS A 242 -5.03 -24.21 -2.94
C LYS A 242 -6.32 -23.38 -3.09
N GLU A 243 -6.33 -22.46 -4.04
CA GLU A 243 -7.44 -21.86 -4.80
C GLU A 243 -8.31 -20.68 -4.27
N GLU A 244 -8.43 -20.38 -2.98
CA GLU A 244 -9.19 -19.16 -2.55
C GLU A 244 -8.31 -17.89 -2.42
N ILE A 245 -7.19 -17.88 -3.10
CA ILE A 245 -5.96 -17.18 -2.71
C ILE A 245 -5.80 -15.80 -3.38
N GLU A 246 -6.52 -15.46 -4.45
CA GLU A 246 -6.17 -14.25 -5.22
C GLU A 246 -6.48 -12.94 -4.48
N ARG A 247 -7.67 -12.79 -3.92
CA ARG A 247 -8.06 -11.55 -3.22
C ARG A 247 -7.37 -11.38 -1.87
N TYR A 248 -7.20 -12.49 -1.14
CA TYR A 248 -6.38 -12.52 0.07
C TYR A 248 -4.94 -12.08 -0.21
N SER A 249 -4.41 -12.49 -1.37
CA SER A 249 -3.09 -12.07 -1.85
C SER A 249 -3.03 -10.57 -2.12
N VAL A 250 -4.11 -9.95 -2.62
CA VAL A 250 -4.16 -8.49 -2.89
C VAL A 250 -4.15 -7.69 -1.59
N ILE A 251 -4.99 -8.03 -0.61
CA ILE A 251 -5.02 -7.33 0.69
C ILE A 251 -3.65 -7.39 1.38
N ARG A 252 -3.04 -8.57 1.46
CA ARG A 252 -1.68 -8.72 2.01
C ARG A 252 -0.66 -7.91 1.23
N THR A 253 -0.79 -7.87 -0.10
CA THR A 253 0.09 -7.06 -0.94
C THR A 253 -0.05 -5.58 -0.61
N VAL A 254 -1.27 -5.06 -0.49
CA VAL A 254 -1.52 -3.66 -0.12
C VAL A 254 -0.91 -3.36 1.23
N THR A 255 -1.18 -4.18 2.25
CA THR A 255 -0.64 -3.97 3.61
C THR A 255 0.89 -4.04 3.64
N ALA A 256 1.50 -5.02 2.94
CA ALA A 256 2.95 -5.11 2.86
C ALA A 256 3.56 -3.89 2.14
N VAL A 257 2.93 -3.42 1.07
CA VAL A 257 3.34 -2.21 0.35
C VAL A 257 3.23 -0.97 1.24
N GLU A 258 2.14 -0.82 2.02
CA GLU A 258 1.99 0.34 2.92
C GLU A 258 3.12 0.43 3.94
N ARG A 259 3.52 -0.70 4.52
CA ARG A 259 4.55 -0.77 5.56
C ARG A 259 5.98 -0.69 5.02
N ALA A 260 6.19 -0.94 3.72
CA ALA A 260 7.50 -0.97 3.10
C ALA A 260 8.04 0.41 2.71
N ASP A 261 9.36 0.55 2.69
CA ASP A 261 10.07 1.63 2.00
C ASP A 261 10.35 1.24 0.55
N VAL A 262 10.80 -0.02 0.35
CA VAL A 262 11.11 -0.57 -0.97
C VAL A 262 10.29 -1.82 -1.24
N VAL A 263 9.71 -1.91 -2.42
CA VAL A 263 8.90 -3.03 -2.89
C VAL A 263 9.64 -3.77 -4.00
N VAL A 264 9.91 -5.05 -3.76
CA VAL A 264 10.47 -5.96 -4.75
C VAL A 264 9.33 -6.72 -5.42
N VAL A 265 8.98 -6.35 -6.64
CA VAL A 265 7.96 -7.00 -7.46
C VAL A 265 8.58 -8.19 -8.17
N VAL A 266 8.21 -9.40 -7.76
CA VAL A 266 8.77 -10.64 -8.32
C VAL A 266 7.91 -11.12 -9.49
N ILE A 267 8.52 -11.31 -10.65
CA ILE A 267 7.90 -11.75 -11.90
C ILE A 267 8.55 -13.06 -12.37
N ASP A 268 7.75 -13.97 -12.92
CA ASP A 268 8.26 -15.20 -13.55
C ASP A 268 8.72 -14.90 -14.98
N VAL A 269 9.99 -15.16 -15.27
CA VAL A 269 10.55 -14.91 -16.63
C VAL A 269 9.86 -15.72 -17.73
N SER A 270 9.37 -16.94 -17.39
CA SER A 270 8.75 -17.85 -18.37
C SER A 270 7.35 -17.36 -18.80
N GLU A 271 6.62 -16.70 -17.91
CA GLU A 271 5.29 -16.15 -18.20
C GLU A 271 5.36 -14.69 -18.68
N GLY A 272 6.43 -13.98 -18.32
CA GLY A 272 6.56 -12.54 -18.55
C GLY A 272 5.69 -11.72 -17.58
N VAL A 273 5.49 -10.44 -17.90
CA VAL A 273 4.63 -9.53 -17.11
C VAL A 273 3.18 -9.78 -17.47
N THR A 274 2.36 -10.05 -16.45
CA THR A 274 0.90 -10.21 -16.60
C THR A 274 0.17 -8.97 -16.09
N GLU A 275 -1.14 -8.86 -16.35
CA GLU A 275 -1.99 -7.80 -15.82
C GLU A 275 -1.97 -7.76 -14.29
N GLN A 276 -1.92 -8.92 -13.63
CA GLN A 276 -1.85 -9.00 -12.17
C GLN A 276 -0.51 -8.46 -11.65
N ASP A 277 0.60 -8.73 -12.33
CA ASP A 277 1.91 -8.15 -11.97
C ASP A 277 1.90 -6.63 -12.15
N ALA A 278 1.27 -6.12 -13.22
CA ALA A 278 1.12 -4.70 -13.47
C ALA A 278 0.26 -4.00 -12.39
N LYS A 279 -0.84 -4.64 -11.95
CA LYS A 279 -1.66 -4.15 -10.84
C LYS A 279 -0.88 -4.06 -9.53
N ILE A 280 -0.13 -5.10 -9.17
CA ILE A 280 0.71 -5.13 -7.97
C ILE A 280 1.78 -4.02 -8.03
N ALA A 281 2.42 -3.86 -9.18
CA ALA A 281 3.40 -2.80 -9.41
C ALA A 281 2.76 -1.40 -9.34
N GLY A 282 1.53 -1.25 -9.87
CA GLY A 282 0.74 -0.03 -9.79
C GLY A 282 0.43 0.39 -8.35
N ILE A 283 0.05 -0.54 -7.49
CA ILE A 283 -0.17 -0.26 -6.05
C ILE A 283 1.11 0.33 -5.42
N ALA A 284 2.28 -0.25 -5.69
CA ALA A 284 3.54 0.26 -5.16
C ALA A 284 3.89 1.65 -5.71
N HIS A 285 3.60 1.90 -6.99
CA HIS A 285 3.79 3.19 -7.66
C HIS A 285 2.90 4.28 -7.04
N ASP A 286 1.60 4.02 -6.90
CA ASP A 286 0.63 4.97 -6.36
C ASP A 286 0.92 5.33 -4.90
N ARG A 287 1.51 4.38 -4.14
CA ARG A 287 1.94 4.59 -2.76
C ARG A 287 3.30 5.29 -2.63
N GLY A 288 3.93 5.63 -3.74
CA GLY A 288 5.20 6.36 -3.74
C GLY A 288 6.39 5.56 -3.22
N LYS A 289 6.32 4.22 -3.27
CA LYS A 289 7.38 3.35 -2.76
C LYS A 289 8.55 3.26 -3.71
N GLY A 290 9.72 2.88 -3.18
CA GLY A 290 10.83 2.43 -4.02
C GLY A 290 10.47 1.12 -4.72
N ILE A 291 10.81 0.96 -6.00
CA ILE A 291 10.38 -0.20 -6.78
C ILE A 291 11.54 -0.87 -7.48
N ILE A 292 11.65 -2.18 -7.27
CA ILE A 292 12.56 -3.07 -7.97
C ILE A 292 11.75 -4.19 -8.61
N VAL A 293 11.86 -4.39 -9.90
CA VAL A 293 11.28 -5.52 -10.64
C VAL A 293 12.29 -6.65 -10.69
N ALA A 294 12.05 -7.70 -9.91
CA ALA A 294 12.90 -8.88 -9.84
C ALA A 294 12.35 -9.99 -10.77
N VAL A 295 12.95 -10.14 -11.93
CA VAL A 295 12.61 -11.18 -12.91
C VAL A 295 13.27 -12.48 -12.47
N ASN A 296 12.47 -13.35 -11.86
CA ASN A 296 12.91 -14.61 -11.26
C ASN A 296 12.84 -15.78 -12.24
N LYS A 297 13.38 -16.92 -11.80
CA LYS A 297 13.53 -18.16 -12.58
C LYS A 297 14.43 -17.99 -13.80
N TRP A 298 15.40 -17.08 -13.72
CA TRP A 298 16.34 -16.81 -14.82
C TRP A 298 17.16 -18.03 -15.22
N ASP A 299 17.25 -19.07 -14.36
CA ASP A 299 17.86 -20.35 -14.65
C ASP A 299 17.05 -21.25 -15.60
N ALA A 300 15.73 -20.99 -15.74
CA ALA A 300 14.80 -21.85 -16.46
C ALA A 300 14.70 -21.56 -17.97
N ILE A 301 15.34 -20.50 -18.46
CA ILE A 301 15.27 -20.12 -19.89
C ILE A 301 16.63 -20.24 -20.60
N GLU A 302 16.57 -20.53 -21.89
CA GLU A 302 17.75 -20.45 -22.77
C GLU A 302 18.14 -18.99 -22.98
N LYS A 303 19.45 -18.73 -22.96
CA LYS A 303 20.01 -17.38 -22.99
C LYS A 303 20.92 -17.16 -24.17
N ASN A 304 20.76 -16.02 -24.81
CA ASN A 304 21.70 -15.46 -25.75
C ASN A 304 21.98 -13.98 -25.37
N ASP A 305 22.92 -13.36 -26.05
CA ASP A 305 23.38 -12.00 -25.78
C ASP A 305 22.26 -10.95 -25.79
N LYS A 306 21.17 -11.20 -26.53
CA LYS A 306 20.03 -10.30 -26.67
C LYS A 306 18.85 -10.63 -25.72
N THR A 307 18.93 -11.74 -24.99
CA THR A 307 17.80 -12.23 -24.17
C THR A 307 17.40 -11.21 -23.08
N ILE A 308 18.38 -10.68 -22.33
CA ILE A 308 18.15 -9.67 -21.28
C ILE A 308 17.49 -8.42 -21.88
N TYR A 309 18.04 -7.95 -23.01
CA TYR A 309 17.51 -6.74 -23.67
C TYR A 309 16.06 -6.92 -24.10
N LYS A 310 15.72 -8.03 -24.76
CA LYS A 310 14.34 -8.32 -25.20
C LYS A 310 13.35 -8.41 -24.05
N HIS A 311 13.73 -9.05 -22.95
CA HIS A 311 12.86 -9.12 -21.76
C HIS A 311 12.72 -7.74 -21.10
N THR A 312 13.79 -6.97 -20.97
CA THR A 312 13.75 -5.62 -20.42
C THR A 312 12.83 -4.71 -21.24
N GLU A 313 12.92 -4.75 -22.56
CA GLU A 313 12.08 -3.95 -23.45
C GLU A 313 10.59 -4.29 -23.27
N LYS A 314 10.23 -5.58 -23.25
CA LYS A 314 8.85 -6.01 -23.01
C LYS A 314 8.32 -5.56 -21.64
N ILE A 315 9.14 -5.69 -20.60
CA ILE A 315 8.77 -5.23 -19.25
C ILE A 315 8.53 -3.73 -19.25
N ARG A 316 9.41 -2.94 -19.88
CA ARG A 316 9.27 -1.48 -19.99
C ARG A 316 8.04 -1.05 -20.78
N GLN A 317 7.65 -1.79 -21.81
CA GLN A 317 6.42 -1.51 -22.55
C GLN A 317 5.16 -1.70 -21.69
N ILE A 318 5.08 -2.80 -20.95
CA ILE A 318 3.92 -3.09 -20.10
C ILE A 318 3.88 -2.18 -18.87
N LEU A 319 5.04 -1.98 -18.22
CA LEU A 319 5.18 -1.13 -17.03
C LEU A 319 5.60 0.32 -17.41
N SER A 320 5.06 0.85 -18.49
CA SER A 320 5.41 2.17 -19.03
C SER A 320 5.07 3.34 -18.10
N PHE A 321 4.19 3.14 -17.11
CA PHE A 321 3.84 4.12 -16.10
C PHE A 321 4.93 4.30 -15.01
N MET A 322 5.89 3.37 -14.91
CA MET A 322 7.02 3.46 -13.98
C MET A 322 8.37 3.19 -14.67
N PRO A 323 8.80 4.05 -15.62
CA PRO A 323 10.04 3.86 -16.35
C PRO A 323 11.30 3.91 -15.49
N TYR A 324 11.19 4.47 -14.28
CA TYR A 324 12.26 4.61 -13.31
C TYR A 324 12.56 3.32 -12.53
N ALA A 325 11.64 2.34 -12.51
CA ALA A 325 11.81 1.11 -11.73
C ALA A 325 13.06 0.35 -12.17
N GLN A 326 13.85 -0.12 -11.22
CA GLN A 326 15.01 -0.95 -11.52
C GLN A 326 14.60 -2.36 -11.92
N ILE A 327 15.21 -2.94 -12.95
CA ILE A 327 14.93 -4.31 -13.39
C ILE A 327 16.17 -5.15 -13.13
N ILE A 328 15.99 -6.27 -12.43
CA ILE A 328 17.04 -7.24 -12.14
C ILE A 328 16.57 -8.65 -12.49
N PHE A 329 17.44 -9.44 -13.13
CA PHE A 329 17.19 -10.83 -13.47
C PHE A 329 17.88 -11.73 -12.47
N ILE A 330 17.10 -12.54 -11.71
CA ILE A 330 17.57 -13.37 -10.58
C ILE A 330 17.14 -14.82 -10.75
N SER A 331 17.79 -15.70 -10.02
CA SER A 331 17.29 -17.06 -9.77
C SER A 331 17.27 -17.33 -8.25
N ALA A 332 16.06 -17.38 -7.71
CA ALA A 332 15.86 -17.78 -6.32
C ALA A 332 16.29 -19.22 -6.04
N LYS A 333 16.28 -20.09 -7.08
CA LYS A 333 16.70 -21.49 -6.98
C LYS A 333 18.21 -21.63 -6.83
N THR A 334 18.97 -20.94 -7.68
CA THR A 334 20.44 -21.06 -7.71
C THR A 334 21.16 -20.01 -6.86
N GLY A 335 20.49 -18.95 -6.42
CA GLY A 335 21.10 -17.80 -5.74
C GLY A 335 21.71 -16.77 -6.69
N GLN A 336 21.56 -16.95 -8.02
CA GLN A 336 22.17 -16.08 -9.01
C GLN A 336 21.71 -14.62 -8.85
N ARG A 337 22.67 -13.70 -8.71
CA ARG A 337 22.48 -12.24 -8.61
C ARG A 337 21.69 -11.76 -7.38
N LEU A 338 21.57 -12.55 -6.31
CA LEU A 338 20.98 -12.09 -5.07
C LEU A 338 21.78 -10.99 -4.37
N PRO A 339 23.14 -11.03 -4.33
CA PRO A 339 23.93 -9.90 -3.83
C PRO A 339 23.57 -8.58 -4.53
N LYS A 340 23.40 -8.63 -5.86
CA LYS A 340 23.03 -7.44 -6.64
C LYS A 340 21.63 -6.92 -6.32
N LEU A 341 20.73 -7.76 -5.82
CA LEU A 341 19.42 -7.32 -5.35
C LEU A 341 19.57 -6.39 -4.14
N PHE A 342 20.45 -6.72 -3.18
CA PHE A 342 20.73 -5.84 -2.03
C PHE A 342 21.39 -4.52 -2.47
N GLU A 343 22.33 -4.55 -3.42
CA GLU A 343 22.92 -3.33 -3.97
C GLU A 343 21.86 -2.41 -4.61
N ASN A 344 20.91 -3.01 -5.33
CA ASN A 344 19.79 -2.26 -5.91
C ASN A 344 18.88 -1.70 -4.83
N ILE A 345 18.59 -2.46 -3.77
CA ILE A 345 17.81 -1.97 -2.61
C ILE A 345 18.50 -0.75 -1.99
N ASP A 346 19.80 -0.83 -1.73
CA ASP A 346 20.57 0.29 -1.18
C ASP A 346 20.48 1.52 -2.09
N THR A 347 20.70 1.35 -3.38
CA THR A 347 20.60 2.45 -4.37
C THR A 347 19.22 3.12 -4.35
N VAL A 348 18.15 2.32 -4.25
CA VAL A 348 16.79 2.85 -4.19
C VAL A 348 16.54 3.63 -2.90
N ILE A 349 17.03 3.12 -1.76
CA ILE A 349 16.91 3.80 -0.46
C ILE A 349 17.67 5.13 -0.48
N GLU A 350 18.91 5.13 -0.99
CA GLU A 350 19.72 6.35 -1.13
C GLU A 350 19.00 7.38 -2.01
N ASN A 351 18.44 6.96 -3.13
CA ASN A 351 17.66 7.83 -4.02
C ASN A 351 16.39 8.37 -3.35
N GLN A 352 15.69 7.56 -2.54
CA GLN A 352 14.51 8.01 -1.81
C GLN A 352 14.81 9.07 -0.75
N THR A 353 16.00 9.01 -0.15
CA THR A 353 16.42 9.94 0.91
C THR A 353 17.21 11.13 0.38
N LEU A 354 17.51 11.16 -0.91
CA LEU A 354 18.25 12.22 -1.56
C LEU A 354 17.53 13.57 -1.40
N ARG A 355 18.23 14.55 -0.83
CA ARG A 355 17.74 15.90 -0.65
C ARG A 355 18.53 16.86 -1.53
N ILE A 356 17.82 17.56 -2.41
CA ILE A 356 18.40 18.52 -3.34
C ILE A 356 18.29 19.92 -2.76
N GLN A 357 19.36 20.69 -2.83
CA GLN A 357 19.34 22.09 -2.43
C GLN A 357 18.44 22.92 -3.37
N THR A 358 17.63 23.80 -2.80
CA THR A 358 16.64 24.60 -3.54
C THR A 358 17.28 25.43 -4.66
N GLY A 359 18.50 25.94 -4.47
CA GLY A 359 19.23 26.70 -5.50
C GLY A 359 19.49 25.86 -6.74
N VAL A 360 20.12 24.68 -6.57
CA VAL A 360 20.44 23.75 -7.66
C VAL A 360 19.17 23.27 -8.37
N LEU A 361 18.10 23.00 -7.61
CA LEU A 361 16.82 22.59 -8.17
C LEU A 361 16.22 23.67 -9.08
N ASN A 362 16.35 24.96 -8.70
CA ASN A 362 15.83 26.08 -9.49
C ASN A 362 16.73 26.43 -10.69
N GLU A 363 18.01 26.12 -10.67
CA GLU A 363 18.87 26.19 -11.85
C GLU A 363 18.39 25.21 -12.93
N ILE A 364 18.18 23.93 -12.56
CA ILE A 364 17.61 22.91 -13.47
C ILE A 364 16.22 23.31 -13.98
N LEU A 365 15.37 23.83 -13.08
CA LEU A 365 14.04 24.33 -13.47
C LEU A 365 14.14 25.44 -14.51
N SER A 366 15.02 26.41 -14.30
CA SER A 366 15.21 27.54 -15.21
C SER A 366 15.73 27.09 -16.57
N GLU A 367 16.66 26.14 -16.60
CA GLU A 367 17.16 25.52 -17.82
C GLU A 367 16.04 24.75 -18.55
N ALA A 368 15.27 23.94 -17.82
CA ALA A 368 14.16 23.19 -18.38
C ALA A 368 13.09 24.12 -19.01
N VAL A 369 12.73 25.21 -18.32
CA VAL A 369 11.78 26.22 -18.81
C VAL A 369 12.32 26.98 -20.05
N ALA A 370 13.63 27.23 -20.11
CA ALA A 370 14.27 27.84 -21.27
C ALA A 370 14.28 26.94 -22.50
N LEU A 371 14.53 25.63 -22.30
CA LEU A 371 14.54 24.63 -23.37
C LEU A 371 13.13 24.35 -23.92
N GLN A 372 12.15 24.26 -23.06
CA GLN A 372 10.76 24.04 -23.44
C GLN A 372 9.84 24.95 -22.64
N GLN A 373 9.33 25.99 -23.30
CA GLN A 373 8.45 26.95 -22.64
C GLN A 373 7.15 26.27 -22.13
N PRO A 374 6.65 26.72 -20.96
CA PRO A 374 5.38 26.22 -20.43
C PRO A 374 4.21 26.45 -21.39
N PRO A 375 3.19 25.58 -21.36
CA PRO A 375 2.02 25.71 -22.21
C PRO A 375 1.25 27.01 -21.94
N SER A 376 0.51 27.45 -22.94
CA SER A 376 -0.45 28.54 -22.81
C SER A 376 -1.84 28.06 -23.20
N ASP A 377 -2.87 28.47 -22.46
CA ASP A 377 -4.26 28.20 -22.78
C ASP A 377 -5.05 29.50 -22.88
N ARG A 378 -5.77 29.69 -23.99
CA ARG A 378 -6.64 30.84 -24.28
C ARG A 378 -5.97 32.19 -24.00
N GLY A 379 -4.70 32.34 -24.37
CA GLY A 379 -3.91 33.55 -24.16
C GLY A 379 -3.33 33.72 -22.75
N ARG A 380 -3.67 32.88 -21.80
CA ARG A 380 -3.05 32.83 -20.47
C ARG A 380 -1.80 31.97 -20.53
N ARG A 381 -0.67 32.53 -20.10
CA ARG A 381 0.61 31.81 -20.09
C ARG A 381 0.92 31.29 -18.68
N LEU A 382 1.26 30.01 -18.56
CA LEU A 382 1.79 29.45 -17.33
C LEU A 382 3.13 30.11 -16.98
N LYS A 383 3.25 30.62 -15.76
CA LYS A 383 4.52 31.06 -15.18
C LYS A 383 4.86 30.15 -14.00
N ILE A 384 6.06 29.57 -14.01
CA ILE A 384 6.61 28.82 -12.91
C ILE A 384 7.58 29.75 -12.19
N PHE A 385 7.36 29.98 -10.89
CA PHE A 385 8.16 30.92 -10.12
C PHE A 385 9.39 30.25 -9.53
N TYR A 386 9.19 29.12 -8.87
CA TYR A 386 10.24 28.31 -8.27
C TYR A 386 9.72 26.93 -7.88
N MET A 387 10.66 26.06 -7.54
CA MET A 387 10.37 24.70 -7.05
C MET A 387 11.20 24.43 -5.80
N THR A 388 10.63 23.68 -4.85
CA THR A 388 11.33 23.24 -3.65
C THR A 388 11.01 21.80 -3.34
N GLN A 389 11.96 21.08 -2.73
CA GLN A 389 11.73 19.74 -2.21
C GLN A 389 11.26 19.83 -0.76
N VAL A 390 10.05 19.35 -0.47
CA VAL A 390 9.42 19.44 0.85
C VAL A 390 9.51 18.16 1.66
N ALA A 391 9.66 17.01 0.99
CA ALA A 391 9.76 15.72 1.66
C ALA A 391 10.69 14.75 0.92
N VAL A 392 11.07 13.70 1.63
CA VAL A 392 11.75 12.49 1.16
C VAL A 392 10.85 11.28 1.45
N LYS A 393 11.07 10.13 0.81
CA LYS A 393 10.31 8.87 0.99
C LYS A 393 8.78 9.00 0.80
N PRO A 394 8.26 9.41 -0.37
CA PRO A 394 8.97 9.67 -1.63
C PRO A 394 9.47 11.11 -1.73
N PRO A 395 10.48 11.36 -2.57
CA PRO A 395 10.91 12.72 -2.88
C PRO A 395 9.74 13.52 -3.43
N THR A 396 9.36 14.58 -2.72
CA THR A 396 8.17 15.39 -3.02
C THR A 396 8.59 16.82 -3.31
N PHE A 397 8.18 17.31 -4.46
CA PHE A 397 8.49 18.64 -4.97
C PHE A 397 7.24 19.50 -5.03
N VAL A 398 7.31 20.72 -4.54
CA VAL A 398 6.27 21.73 -4.70
C VAL A 398 6.70 22.70 -5.80
N ILE A 399 5.86 22.85 -6.83
CA ILE A 399 6.07 23.81 -7.92
C ILE A 399 5.09 24.95 -7.72
N PHE A 400 5.62 26.17 -7.57
CA PHE A 400 4.81 27.36 -7.41
C PHE A 400 4.58 28.03 -8.75
N VAL A 401 3.30 28.23 -9.09
CA VAL A 401 2.84 28.75 -10.38
C VAL A 401 1.90 29.95 -10.20
N ASN A 402 1.59 30.62 -11.30
CA ASN A 402 0.58 31.70 -11.33
C ASN A 402 -0.85 31.16 -11.39
N ASP A 403 -1.07 29.97 -11.97
CA ASP A 403 -2.38 29.36 -12.18
C ASP A 403 -2.18 27.85 -12.32
N LYS A 404 -2.74 27.07 -11.38
CA LYS A 404 -2.58 25.61 -11.33
C LYS A 404 -3.32 24.88 -12.45
N GLU A 405 -4.41 25.48 -12.99
CA GLU A 405 -5.17 24.90 -14.09
C GLU A 405 -4.36 24.85 -15.40
N LEU A 406 -3.39 25.75 -15.55
CA LEU A 406 -2.51 25.79 -16.71
C LEU A 406 -1.40 24.73 -16.67
N MET A 407 -1.15 24.11 -15.51
CA MET A 407 -0.11 23.10 -15.37
C MET A 407 -0.61 21.74 -15.88
N HIS A 408 -0.46 21.54 -17.19
CA HIS A 408 -0.84 20.28 -17.82
C HIS A 408 0.09 19.12 -17.37
N PHE A 409 -0.47 17.92 -17.23
CA PHE A 409 0.26 16.73 -16.77
C PHE A 409 1.50 16.40 -17.61
N SER A 410 1.47 16.66 -18.93
CA SER A 410 2.60 16.43 -19.83
C SER A 410 3.80 17.31 -19.50
N TYR A 411 3.55 18.53 -19.02
CA TYR A 411 4.63 19.44 -18.62
C TYR A 411 5.23 19.03 -17.28
N VAL A 412 4.41 18.57 -16.33
CA VAL A 412 4.91 17.97 -15.08
C VAL A 412 5.82 16.79 -15.39
N ARG A 413 5.41 15.92 -16.33
CA ARG A 413 6.21 14.76 -16.75
C ARG A 413 7.53 15.17 -17.43
N TYR A 414 7.51 16.27 -18.20
CA TYR A 414 8.73 16.82 -18.77
C TYR A 414 9.70 17.30 -17.68
N LEU A 415 9.20 18.05 -16.67
CA LEU A 415 10.01 18.51 -15.54
C LEU A 415 10.52 17.32 -14.71
N GLU A 416 9.71 16.30 -14.49
CA GLU A 416 10.13 15.05 -13.83
C GLU A 416 11.31 14.42 -14.56
N ASN A 417 11.24 14.27 -15.89
CA ASN A 417 12.33 13.70 -16.68
C ASN A 417 13.61 14.53 -16.53
N LYS A 418 13.52 15.86 -16.54
CA LYS A 418 14.69 16.75 -16.36
C LYS A 418 15.34 16.58 -14.97
N ILE A 419 14.52 16.45 -13.92
CA ILE A 419 15.01 16.17 -12.57
C ILE A 419 15.69 14.79 -12.52
N ARG A 420 15.10 13.76 -13.16
CA ARG A 420 15.69 12.42 -13.24
C ARG A 420 16.99 12.40 -14.01
N ASP A 421 17.07 13.14 -15.14
CA ASP A 421 18.29 13.25 -15.93
C ASP A 421 19.44 13.89 -15.13
N ALA A 422 19.13 14.87 -14.28
CA ALA A 422 20.11 15.57 -13.46
C ALA A 422 20.54 14.80 -12.20
N PHE A 423 19.62 14.14 -11.51
CA PHE A 423 19.87 13.56 -10.19
C PHE A 423 19.69 12.04 -10.11
N GLY A 424 19.22 11.38 -11.17
CA GLY A 424 18.99 9.95 -11.24
C GLY A 424 17.61 9.53 -10.69
N PHE A 425 17.45 9.35 -9.38
CA PHE A 425 16.23 8.84 -8.74
C PHE A 425 15.77 7.48 -9.30
N SER A 426 16.72 6.64 -9.69
CA SER A 426 16.43 5.29 -10.17
C SER A 426 15.74 4.46 -9.07
N GLY A 427 14.68 3.74 -9.43
CA GLY A 427 13.90 2.93 -8.51
C GLY A 427 12.92 3.70 -7.62
N THR A 428 12.85 5.03 -7.71
CA THR A 428 12.06 5.88 -6.83
C THR A 428 11.06 6.72 -7.60
N SER A 429 9.80 6.72 -7.17
CA SER A 429 8.78 7.64 -7.69
C SER A 429 9.04 9.08 -7.20
N LEU A 430 8.66 10.06 -8.00
CA LEU A 430 8.68 11.46 -7.62
C LEU A 430 7.26 11.99 -7.52
N LYS A 431 6.97 12.74 -6.45
CA LYS A 431 5.67 13.38 -6.27
C LYS A 431 5.79 14.88 -6.53
N PHE A 432 4.85 15.40 -7.33
CA PHE A 432 4.77 16.82 -7.64
C PHE A 432 3.46 17.41 -7.12
N ILE A 433 3.55 18.49 -6.37
CA ILE A 433 2.43 19.25 -5.85
C ILE A 433 2.49 20.62 -6.52
N ILE A 434 1.41 21.02 -7.18
CA ILE A 434 1.30 22.32 -7.82
C ILE A 434 0.56 23.25 -6.88
N ARG A 435 1.16 24.41 -6.56
CA ARG A 435 0.54 25.46 -5.72
C ARG A 435 0.56 26.81 -6.43
N GLU A 436 -0.47 27.58 -6.21
CA GLU A 436 -0.49 28.97 -6.64
C GLU A 436 0.26 29.86 -5.63
N ARG A 437 0.93 30.88 -6.16
CA ARG A 437 1.65 31.84 -5.30
C ARG A 437 0.65 32.66 -4.49
N GLY A 438 0.62 32.47 -3.18
CA GLY A 438 -0.29 33.16 -2.25
C GLY A 438 -1.40 32.30 -1.67
N GLU A 439 -1.57 31.04 -2.10
CA GLU A 439 -2.38 30.05 -1.36
C GLU A 439 -1.77 29.85 0.04
N LYS A 440 -2.54 30.21 1.09
CA LYS A 440 -2.17 29.90 2.48
C LYS A 440 -2.40 28.43 2.74
N GLU A 441 -1.56 27.85 3.62
CA GLU A 441 -1.71 26.46 4.10
C GLU A 441 -3.06 26.18 4.74
#